data_1f3cd6132a8938b2e667dff7576a3aa0
#
_entry.id   1f3cd6132a8938b2e667dff7576a3aa0
#
_cell.length_a   1.000
_cell.length_b   1.000
_cell.length_c   1.000
_cell.angle_alpha   90.00
_cell.angle_beta   90.00
_cell.angle_gamma   90.00
#
_symmetry.space_group_name_H-M   'P 1'
#
loop_
_entity.id
_entity.type
_entity.pdbx_description
1 polymer ?
#
loop_
_entity_poly.entity_id
_entity_poly.type
_entity_poly.pdbx_seq_one_letter_code
_entity_poly.pdbx_strand_id
1 'polypeptide(L)'
;EPIKHWTEKLNVGPFFILEHLDLKDVYYYGKNGEENEIDFSVALAYSGNMQIELIKQHCDTPSIYNEYVNHKKNTLHHLCTFTKNIENDIKILESQGYRNLQGGKTMDEGTFSYLDIDNNLSPILEIAQLSEGALGMFDMIKEASINWDRKKPIMDLGEISI
;
A
#
# COMPACT_ATOMS: atom_id res chain seq x y z
N GLU A 1 -15.97 6.59 -4.99
CA GLU A 1 -15.63 7.98 -5.39
C GLU A 1 -14.14 8.19 -5.69
N PRO A 2 -13.16 7.73 -4.89
CA PRO A 2 -11.75 7.96 -5.20
C PRO A 2 -11.32 7.42 -6.56
N ILE A 3 -11.63 6.17 -6.89
CA ILE A 3 -11.30 5.56 -8.20
C ILE A 3 -11.87 6.42 -9.34
N LYS A 4 -13.12 6.86 -9.23
CA LYS A 4 -13.74 7.73 -10.23
C LYS A 4 -12.98 9.05 -10.42
N HIS A 5 -12.52 9.67 -9.33
CA HIS A 5 -11.69 10.86 -9.40
C HIS A 5 -10.38 10.60 -10.17
N TRP A 6 -9.66 9.53 -9.84
CA TRP A 6 -8.41 9.18 -10.49
C TRP A 6 -8.60 8.85 -11.97
N THR A 7 -9.63 8.09 -12.31
CA THR A 7 -9.86 7.65 -13.70
C THR A 7 -10.41 8.78 -14.58
N GLU A 8 -11.41 9.53 -14.11
CA GLU A 8 -12.10 10.54 -14.94
C GLU A 8 -11.39 11.90 -14.95
N LYS A 9 -10.70 12.28 -13.88
CA LYS A 9 -10.07 13.61 -13.77
C LYS A 9 -8.58 13.58 -14.03
N LEU A 10 -7.91 12.51 -13.60
CA LEU A 10 -6.45 12.39 -13.70
C LEU A 10 -5.99 11.41 -14.79
N ASN A 11 -6.92 10.70 -15.42
CA ASN A 11 -6.65 9.68 -16.46
C ASN A 11 -5.69 8.58 -15.97
N VAL A 12 -5.80 8.18 -14.70
CA VAL A 12 -5.02 7.10 -14.09
C VAL A 12 -5.89 5.86 -13.97
N GLY A 13 -5.42 4.74 -14.49
CA GLY A 13 -6.12 3.46 -14.46
C GLY A 13 -5.61 2.48 -15.52
N PRO A 14 -6.23 1.29 -15.69
CA PRO A 14 -7.35 0.81 -14.86
C PRO A 14 -6.91 0.52 -13.43
N PHE A 15 -7.84 0.50 -12.47
CA PHE A 15 -7.58 0.04 -11.11
C PHE A 15 -7.87 -1.45 -10.98
N PHE A 16 -7.04 -2.14 -10.21
CA PHE A 16 -7.21 -3.53 -9.79
C PHE A 16 -7.45 -3.56 -8.29
N ILE A 17 -8.55 -4.18 -7.87
CA ILE A 17 -8.95 -4.20 -6.46
C ILE A 17 -8.56 -5.55 -5.86
N LEU A 18 -7.80 -5.50 -4.77
CA LEU A 18 -7.49 -6.64 -3.91
C LEU A 18 -8.32 -6.46 -2.64
N GLU A 19 -9.40 -7.24 -2.55
CA GLU A 19 -10.36 -7.13 -1.44
C GLU A 19 -9.94 -8.01 -0.27
N HIS A 20 -10.16 -7.51 0.95
CA HIS A 20 -10.00 -8.25 2.20
C HIS A 20 -8.65 -8.96 2.29
N LEU A 21 -7.58 -8.17 2.24
CA LEU A 21 -6.22 -8.71 2.29
C LEU A 21 -5.91 -9.30 3.66
N ASP A 22 -5.48 -10.55 3.66
CA ASP A 22 -4.98 -11.23 4.85
C ASP A 22 -3.51 -10.89 5.09
N LEU A 23 -3.20 -10.51 6.32
CA LEU A 23 -1.85 -10.26 6.79
C LEU A 23 -1.49 -11.19 7.94
N LYS A 24 -0.20 -11.43 8.12
CA LYS A 24 0.37 -12.19 9.23
C LYS A 24 1.30 -11.30 10.06
N ASP A 25 1.49 -11.67 11.31
CA ASP A 25 2.47 -11.05 12.20
C ASP A 25 2.33 -9.52 12.25
N VAL A 26 1.09 -9.01 12.17
CA VAL A 26 0.85 -7.57 12.20
C VAL A 26 1.24 -7.00 13.55
N TYR A 27 2.03 -5.95 13.53
CA TYR A 27 2.33 -5.15 14.71
C TYR A 27 1.90 -3.70 14.51
N TYR A 28 1.58 -3.05 15.63
CA TYR A 28 1.16 -1.67 15.68
C TYR A 28 1.78 -1.00 16.91
N TYR A 29 2.63 0.02 16.70
CA TYR A 29 3.45 0.65 17.74
C TYR A 29 4.20 -0.35 18.63
N GLY A 30 4.85 -1.34 18.00
CA GLY A 30 5.64 -2.36 18.69
C GLY A 30 4.84 -3.42 19.45
N LYS A 31 3.50 -3.42 19.38
CA LYS A 31 2.64 -4.44 19.97
C LYS A 31 2.24 -5.44 18.90
N ASN A 32 2.49 -6.72 19.18
CA ASN A 32 2.04 -7.84 18.37
C ASN A 32 0.81 -8.49 19.04
N GLY A 33 -0.12 -9.00 18.26
CA GLY A 33 -1.25 -9.75 18.78
C GLY A 33 -2.41 -9.82 17.79
N GLU A 34 -3.34 -10.75 18.08
CA GLU A 34 -4.57 -10.89 17.28
C GLU A 34 -5.42 -9.60 17.28
N GLU A 35 -5.28 -8.77 18.32
CA GLU A 35 -5.92 -7.46 18.37
C GLU A 35 -5.46 -6.48 17.29
N ASN A 36 -4.38 -6.79 16.57
CA ASN A 36 -3.88 -5.98 15.44
C ASN A 36 -4.35 -6.51 14.08
N GLU A 37 -5.19 -7.53 14.02
CA GLU A 37 -5.76 -7.98 12.76
C GLU A 37 -6.61 -6.89 12.16
N ILE A 38 -6.30 -6.53 10.93
CA ILE A 38 -7.00 -5.48 10.17
C ILE A 38 -7.59 -6.07 8.91
N ASP A 39 -8.87 -5.78 8.68
CA ASP A 39 -9.54 -6.06 7.41
C ASP A 39 -9.47 -4.82 6.54
N PHE A 40 -8.79 -4.92 5.41
CA PHE A 40 -8.64 -3.80 4.47
C PHE A 40 -8.53 -4.29 3.03
N SER A 41 -8.84 -3.38 2.11
CA SER A 41 -8.70 -3.59 0.67
C SER A 41 -7.84 -2.50 0.08
N VAL A 42 -7.15 -2.83 -1.00
CA VAL A 42 -6.38 -1.87 -1.79
C VAL A 42 -6.86 -1.87 -3.24
N ALA A 43 -6.79 -0.69 -3.86
CA ALA A 43 -6.96 -0.58 -5.30
C ALA A 43 -5.69 0.01 -5.90
N LEU A 44 -5.10 -0.70 -6.86
CA LEU A 44 -3.81 -0.42 -7.47
C LEU A 44 -3.97 0.02 -8.91
N ALA A 45 -3.26 1.06 -9.31
CA ALA A 45 -3.12 1.51 -10.69
C ALA A 45 -1.74 2.13 -10.90
N TYR A 46 -1.39 2.46 -12.15
CA TYR A 46 -0.15 3.16 -12.45
C TYR A 46 -0.38 4.46 -13.23
N SER A 47 0.45 5.44 -12.92
CA SER A 47 0.64 6.67 -13.69
C SER A 47 2.10 6.73 -14.14
N GLY A 48 2.39 6.27 -15.35
CA GLY A 48 3.76 6.05 -15.81
C GLY A 48 4.49 5.01 -14.95
N ASN A 49 5.54 5.42 -14.24
CA ASN A 49 6.29 4.54 -13.33
C ASN A 49 5.83 4.61 -11.87
N MET A 50 4.89 5.47 -11.55
CA MET A 50 4.37 5.63 -10.20
C MET A 50 3.16 4.75 -9.99
N GLN A 51 3.22 3.86 -9.00
CA GLN A 51 2.04 3.13 -8.53
C GLN A 51 1.18 4.04 -7.66
N ILE A 52 -0.12 3.99 -7.88
CA ILE A 52 -1.14 4.67 -7.08
C ILE A 52 -1.88 3.59 -6.30
N GLU A 53 -1.85 3.71 -4.99
CA GLU A 53 -2.56 2.82 -4.09
C GLU A 53 -3.65 3.58 -3.34
N LEU A 54 -4.87 3.06 -3.39
CA LEU A 54 -6.00 3.55 -2.61
C LEU A 54 -6.34 2.49 -1.56
N ILE A 55 -6.27 2.86 -0.30
CA ILE A 55 -6.49 1.94 0.84
C ILE A 55 -7.85 2.22 1.46
N LYS A 56 -8.56 1.15 1.80
CA LYS A 56 -9.80 1.20 2.57
C LYS A 56 -9.77 0.14 3.67
N GLN A 57 -9.76 0.56 4.91
CA GLN A 57 -9.98 -0.34 6.05
C GLN A 57 -11.48 -0.53 6.28
N HIS A 58 -11.90 -1.76 6.61
CA HIS A 58 -13.30 -2.16 6.77
C HIS A 58 -13.69 -2.39 8.23
N CYS A 59 -12.73 -2.39 9.15
CA CYS A 59 -12.92 -2.59 10.58
C CYS A 59 -12.44 -1.39 11.40
N ASP A 60 -12.79 -1.37 12.70
CA ASP A 60 -12.40 -0.31 13.62
C ASP A 60 -11.10 -0.62 14.39
N THR A 61 -10.38 -1.68 14.03
CA THR A 61 -9.09 -2.03 14.62
C THR A 61 -8.13 -0.85 14.52
N PRO A 62 -7.47 -0.44 15.60
CA PRO A 62 -6.50 0.64 15.58
C PRO A 62 -5.37 0.36 14.58
N SER A 63 -5.08 1.33 13.73
CA SER A 63 -4.03 1.25 12.73
C SER A 63 -3.60 2.65 12.29
N ILE A 64 -2.44 2.74 11.64
CA ILE A 64 -2.03 4.01 11.02
C ILE A 64 -3.02 4.47 9.95
N TYR A 65 -3.75 3.57 9.30
CA TYR A 65 -4.77 3.94 8.29
C TYR A 65 -5.93 4.68 8.95
N ASN A 66 -6.48 4.14 10.05
CA ASN A 66 -7.57 4.77 10.79
C ASN A 66 -7.14 6.07 11.47
N GLU A 67 -5.92 6.14 12.03
CA GLU A 67 -5.39 7.37 12.58
C GLU A 67 -5.34 8.47 11.52
N TYR A 68 -4.85 8.14 10.34
CA TYR A 68 -4.68 9.12 9.27
C TYR A 68 -6.03 9.65 8.76
N VAL A 69 -7.01 8.77 8.56
CA VAL A 69 -8.38 9.15 8.13
C VAL A 69 -9.04 10.08 9.15
N ASN A 70 -8.84 9.83 10.44
CA ASN A 70 -9.39 10.65 11.50
C ASN A 70 -8.81 12.08 11.54
N HIS A 71 -7.57 12.24 11.11
CA HIS A 71 -6.87 13.53 11.16
C HIS A 71 -6.79 14.26 9.81
N LYS A 72 -6.70 13.56 8.70
CA LYS A 72 -6.46 14.16 7.36
C LYS A 72 -7.17 13.38 6.26
N LYS A 73 -8.46 13.53 6.15
CA LYS A 73 -9.25 12.84 5.10
C LYS A 73 -8.71 13.07 3.69
N ASN A 74 -8.54 11.98 2.92
CA ASN A 74 -8.23 11.97 1.48
C ASN A 74 -6.95 12.74 1.09
N THR A 75 -5.85 12.52 1.81
CA THR A 75 -4.55 13.09 1.49
C THR A 75 -3.51 12.01 1.25
N LEU A 76 -2.31 12.38 0.84
CA LEU A 76 -1.18 11.47 0.70
C LEU A 76 -0.86 10.86 2.07
N HIS A 77 -1.00 9.54 2.18
CA HIS A 77 -0.74 8.79 3.42
C HIS A 77 0.74 8.41 3.52
N HIS A 78 1.27 7.75 2.52
CA HIS A 78 2.63 7.24 2.52
C HIS A 78 3.28 7.33 1.14
N LEU A 79 4.59 7.19 1.13
CA LEU A 79 5.40 6.87 -0.03
C LEU A 79 6.08 5.54 0.23
N CYS A 80 6.00 4.63 -0.73
CA CYS A 80 6.61 3.30 -0.61
C CYS A 80 7.90 3.21 -1.42
N THR A 81 8.89 2.52 -0.87
CA THR A 81 10.09 2.07 -1.58
C THR A 81 10.33 0.59 -1.34
N PHE A 82 10.91 -0.09 -2.34
CA PHE A 82 11.20 -1.51 -2.25
C PHE A 82 12.65 -1.76 -1.83
N THR A 83 12.84 -2.79 -1.03
CA THR A 83 14.14 -3.23 -0.54
C THR A 83 14.33 -4.74 -0.71
N LYS A 84 15.59 -5.18 -0.63
CA LYS A 84 15.96 -6.60 -0.58
C LYS A 84 16.36 -7.06 0.83
N ASN A 85 16.42 -6.14 1.81
CA ASN A 85 16.78 -6.44 3.18
C ASN A 85 16.08 -5.47 4.14
N ILE A 86 14.79 -5.72 4.36
CA ILE A 86 13.93 -4.85 5.14
C ILE A 86 14.41 -4.69 6.59
N GLU A 87 14.91 -5.75 7.20
CA GLU A 87 15.39 -5.69 8.60
C GLU A 87 16.58 -4.75 8.76
N ASN A 88 17.51 -4.76 7.80
CA ASN A 88 18.66 -3.85 7.82
C ASN A 88 18.22 -2.41 7.59
N ASP A 89 17.31 -2.18 6.66
CA ASP A 89 16.88 -0.83 6.31
C ASP A 89 16.04 -0.20 7.43
N ILE A 90 15.21 -0.98 8.12
CA ILE A 90 14.53 -0.53 9.34
C ILE A 90 15.54 -0.05 10.37
N LYS A 91 16.59 -0.83 10.67
CA LYS A 91 17.64 -0.45 11.66
C LYS A 91 18.36 0.84 11.26
N ILE A 92 18.64 1.02 9.96
CA ILE A 92 19.28 2.23 9.45
C ILE A 92 18.35 3.43 9.68
N LEU A 93 17.08 3.32 9.30
CA LEU A 93 16.11 4.40 9.46
C LEU A 93 15.88 4.75 10.93
N GLU A 94 15.76 3.75 11.81
CA GLU A 94 15.63 3.96 13.25
C GLU A 94 16.86 4.68 13.84
N SER A 95 18.06 4.35 13.36
CA SER A 95 19.28 5.06 13.76
C SER A 95 19.31 6.54 13.34
N GLN A 96 18.50 6.89 12.33
CA GLN A 96 18.31 8.26 11.84
C GLN A 96 17.12 8.98 12.50
N GLY A 97 16.47 8.34 13.47
CA GLY A 97 15.36 8.92 14.23
C GLY A 97 13.97 8.60 13.70
N TYR A 98 13.84 7.71 12.72
CA TYR A 98 12.53 7.20 12.31
C TYR A 98 11.95 6.27 13.38
N ARG A 99 10.64 6.31 13.55
CA ARG A 99 9.89 5.42 14.43
C ARG A 99 9.15 4.41 13.57
N ASN A 100 9.29 3.15 13.90
CA ASN A 100 8.53 2.08 13.26
C ASN A 100 7.10 2.05 13.86
N LEU A 101 6.10 2.30 13.04
CA LEU A 101 4.72 2.47 13.48
C LEU A 101 3.91 1.18 13.36
N GLN A 102 3.94 0.57 12.18
CA GLN A 102 3.13 -0.59 11.84
C GLN A 102 3.83 -1.40 10.76
N GLY A 103 3.61 -2.69 10.75
CA GLY A 103 4.07 -3.57 9.67
C GLY A 103 3.53 -4.97 9.84
N GLY A 104 3.96 -5.85 8.96
CA GLY A 104 3.50 -7.24 8.95
C GLY A 104 4.05 -7.99 7.75
N LYS A 105 3.43 -9.15 7.48
CA LYS A 105 3.73 -9.99 6.33
C LYS A 105 2.48 -10.22 5.49
N THR A 106 2.67 -10.28 4.21
CA THR A 106 1.65 -10.74 3.27
C THR A 106 1.58 -12.28 3.23
N MET A 107 0.51 -12.84 2.68
CA MET A 107 0.34 -14.30 2.61
C MET A 107 1.40 -15.00 1.74
N ASP A 108 2.01 -14.29 0.80
CA ASP A 108 3.11 -14.74 -0.06
C ASP A 108 4.50 -14.40 0.48
N GLU A 109 4.60 -14.20 1.81
CA GLU A 109 5.83 -13.95 2.57
C GLU A 109 6.54 -12.62 2.24
N GLY A 110 5.87 -11.70 1.55
CA GLY A 110 6.31 -10.31 1.48
C GLY A 110 6.26 -9.67 2.86
N THR A 111 7.13 -8.71 3.13
CA THR A 111 7.16 -7.98 4.39
C THR A 111 7.11 -6.48 4.15
N PHE A 112 6.45 -5.74 5.02
CA PHE A 112 6.35 -4.29 4.92
C PHE A 112 6.45 -3.63 6.30
N SER A 113 6.85 -2.38 6.29
CA SER A 113 6.93 -1.56 7.50
C SER A 113 6.69 -0.10 7.17
N TYR A 114 5.88 0.55 8.00
CA TYR A 114 5.60 1.97 7.94
C TYR A 114 6.38 2.70 9.02
N LEU A 115 7.15 3.70 8.61
CA LEU A 115 7.99 4.49 9.50
C LEU A 115 7.68 5.98 9.34
N ASP A 116 7.76 6.73 10.43
CA ASP A 116 7.70 8.18 10.38
C ASP A 116 8.90 8.83 11.10
N ILE A 117 9.11 10.08 10.80
CA ILE A 117 9.95 10.95 11.60
C ILE A 117 9.09 12.11 12.12
N ASP A 118 9.12 12.33 13.43
CA ASP A 118 8.22 13.27 14.13
C ASP A 118 8.56 14.74 13.82
N ASN A 119 8.37 15.13 12.58
CA ASN A 119 8.64 16.50 12.11
C ASN A 119 7.48 17.14 11.33
N ASN A 120 6.38 16.42 11.08
CA ASN A 120 5.24 16.85 10.26
C ASN A 120 5.60 17.40 8.85
N LEU A 121 6.80 17.10 8.35
CA LEU A 121 7.32 17.63 7.10
C LEU A 121 7.24 16.62 5.94
N SER A 122 7.07 15.33 6.25
CA SER A 122 7.02 14.26 5.25
C SER A 122 5.83 13.34 5.45
N PRO A 123 5.33 12.69 4.39
CA PRO A 123 4.42 11.58 4.52
C PRO A 123 5.11 10.41 5.24
N ILE A 124 4.31 9.45 5.72
CA ILE A 124 4.82 8.18 6.22
C ILE A 124 5.66 7.51 5.13
N LEU A 125 6.78 6.92 5.51
CA LEU A 125 7.60 6.11 4.63
C LEU A 125 7.23 4.63 4.80
N GLU A 126 6.79 3.98 3.73
CA GLU A 126 6.70 2.54 3.67
C GLU A 126 7.96 1.97 3.04
N ILE A 127 8.52 0.95 3.67
CA ILE A 127 9.50 0.08 3.04
C ILE A 127 8.91 -1.32 2.92
N ALA A 128 9.06 -1.93 1.76
CA ALA A 128 8.52 -3.25 1.49
C ALA A 128 9.56 -4.15 0.81
N GLN A 129 9.64 -5.37 1.29
CA GLN A 129 10.37 -6.45 0.65
C GLN A 129 9.34 -7.41 0.06
N LEU A 130 9.17 -7.34 -1.24
CA LEU A 130 8.12 -8.05 -1.96
C LEU A 130 8.58 -9.43 -2.42
N SER A 131 7.63 -10.36 -2.54
CA SER A 131 7.82 -11.63 -3.24
C SER A 131 7.96 -11.41 -4.75
N GLU A 132 8.51 -12.40 -5.45
CA GLU A 132 8.54 -12.39 -6.93
C GLU A 132 7.12 -12.38 -7.52
N GLY A 133 6.17 -13.05 -6.85
CA GLY A 133 4.76 -13.06 -7.26
C GLY A 133 4.12 -11.68 -7.20
N ALA A 134 4.34 -10.94 -6.11
CA ALA A 134 3.85 -9.56 -5.96
C ALA A 134 4.48 -8.62 -7.00
N LEU A 135 5.79 -8.75 -7.26
CA LEU A 135 6.47 -7.97 -8.29
C LEU A 135 5.89 -8.26 -9.68
N GLY A 136 5.68 -9.54 -10.01
CA GLY A 136 5.05 -9.93 -11.28
C GLY A 136 3.63 -9.38 -11.43
N MET A 137 2.83 -9.40 -10.37
CA MET A 137 1.49 -8.80 -10.36
C MET A 137 1.57 -7.28 -10.61
N PHE A 138 2.50 -6.58 -9.98
CA PHE A 138 2.67 -5.13 -10.17
C PHE A 138 3.10 -4.81 -11.61
N ASP A 139 3.96 -5.62 -12.21
CA ASP A 139 4.34 -5.46 -13.62
C ASP A 139 3.11 -5.64 -14.55
N MET A 140 2.27 -6.65 -14.31
CA MET A 140 1.03 -6.86 -15.06
C MET A 140 0.08 -5.65 -14.94
N ILE A 141 -0.13 -5.10 -13.75
CA ILE A 141 -0.98 -3.91 -13.52
C ILE A 141 -0.39 -2.70 -14.27
N LYS A 142 0.93 -2.55 -14.24
CA LYS A 142 1.62 -1.48 -14.94
C LYS A 142 1.44 -1.59 -16.46
N GLU A 143 1.64 -2.77 -17.04
CA GLU A 143 1.41 -3.01 -18.47
C GLU A 143 -0.03 -2.70 -18.88
N ALA A 144 -1.02 -3.11 -18.07
CA ALA A 144 -2.40 -2.80 -18.33
C ALA A 144 -2.68 -1.29 -18.38
N SER A 145 -1.95 -0.49 -17.60
CA SER A 145 -2.08 0.98 -17.59
C SER A 145 -1.58 1.65 -18.88
N ILE A 146 -0.57 1.06 -19.53
CA ILE A 146 0.05 1.63 -20.74
C ILE A 146 -0.94 1.63 -21.91
N ASN A 147 -1.71 0.55 -22.04
CA ASN A 147 -2.64 0.33 -23.15
C ASN A 147 -4.11 0.57 -22.77
N TRP A 148 -4.37 1.19 -21.63
CA TRP A 148 -5.73 1.42 -21.17
C TRP A 148 -6.52 2.39 -22.07
N ASP A 149 -7.62 1.90 -22.63
CA ASP A 149 -8.49 2.66 -23.53
C ASP A 149 -9.50 3.60 -22.82
N ARG A 150 -9.42 3.67 -21.47
CA ARG A 150 -10.27 4.49 -20.57
C ARG A 150 -11.73 4.07 -20.48
N LYS A 151 -12.13 2.92 -21.04
CA LYS A 151 -13.52 2.49 -21.00
C LYS A 151 -13.86 1.72 -19.72
N LYS A 152 -12.92 0.89 -19.24
CA LYS A 152 -13.13 0.05 -18.06
C LYS A 152 -12.24 0.55 -16.92
N PRO A 153 -12.80 1.33 -15.96
CA PRO A 153 -12.01 1.95 -14.90
C PRO A 153 -11.52 0.97 -13.83
N ILE A 154 -12.17 -0.20 -13.71
CA ILE A 154 -11.80 -1.29 -12.80
C ILE A 154 -11.71 -2.57 -13.63
N MET A 155 -10.65 -3.33 -13.44
CA MET A 155 -10.41 -4.63 -14.07
C MET A 155 -10.05 -5.68 -13.03
N ASP A 156 -10.31 -6.94 -13.34
CA ASP A 156 -9.83 -8.08 -12.57
C ASP A 156 -8.48 -8.56 -13.11
N LEU A 157 -7.61 -9.08 -12.23
CA LEU A 157 -6.30 -9.60 -12.64
C LEU A 157 -6.41 -10.71 -13.71
N GLY A 158 -7.47 -11.52 -13.66
CA GLY A 158 -7.75 -12.55 -14.66
C GLY A 158 -8.15 -12.04 -16.05
N GLU A 159 -8.40 -10.74 -16.20
CA GLU A 159 -8.76 -10.12 -17.49
C GLU A 159 -7.54 -9.56 -18.24
N ILE A 160 -6.37 -9.59 -17.64
CA ILE A 160 -5.12 -9.17 -18.30
C ILE A 160 -4.75 -10.30 -19.28
N SER A 161 -4.91 -10.04 -20.58
CA SER A 161 -4.37 -10.93 -21.62
C SER A 161 -2.85 -10.82 -21.62
N ILE A 162 -2.18 -11.93 -21.32
CA ILE A 162 -0.72 -12.08 -21.44
C ILE A 162 -0.36 -12.29 -22.91
#